data_b1a8ac30094c2f9d9aa8c936da6a41a4
#
_entry.id   b1a8ac30094c2f9d9aa8c936da6a41a4
#
_cell.length_a   1.000
_cell.length_b   1.000
_cell.length_c   1.000
_cell.angle_alpha   90.00
_cell.angle_beta   90.00
_cell.angle_gamma   90.00
#
_symmetry.space_group_name_H-M   'P 1'
#
loop_
_entity.id
_entity.type
_entity.pdbx_description
1 polymer ?
#
loop_
_entity_poly.entity_id
_entity_poly.type
_entity_poly.pdbx_seq_one_letter_code
_entity_poly.pdbx_strand_id
1 'polypeptide(L)'
;MLDKLNIVKQRFDEVSDLIIQPDIISDQKLYVKLNKEYKDLKALVDKREIYIELTNNLTEAEEIISDGSDAEMVEMAKMQLDEAKEGIPPLEEEIKLMLIPKDPEDEKNVVMEVRAGTGGDEASIFAGDLYRMYAKYCESKGWKTNIIDLSEGTSGGYKEIHFEVTGEDVYGTLKFEAGVHRVQRVPQTETQGRVHTSAATVMVIPEAEDFDVQIEQKDVRVDFFCSSGPGGQSVNTTYSAVRLTHIPTGLVAQCQDQKSQHKNKEKAFKVLRSRLYDLELAKKQEEDAAKRNSQVSSGDRSAKIRTYNYPQGRVTDHRIGLTLYDLQNIINGDVQKIIDELMLVENTEKLKEASEIF
;
A
#
# COMPACT_ATOMS: atom_id res chain seq x y z
N MET A 1 12.14 -26.15 -1.27
CA MET A 1 12.73 -24.85 -0.95
C MET A 1 13.77 -24.44 -2.01
N LEU A 2 14.83 -25.23 -2.23
CA LEU A 2 15.94 -24.89 -3.14
C LEU A 2 15.50 -24.56 -4.59
N ASP A 3 14.51 -25.24 -5.15
CA ASP A 3 14.05 -24.98 -6.51
C ASP A 3 13.48 -23.55 -6.65
N LYS A 4 12.69 -23.10 -5.66
CA LYS A 4 12.17 -21.73 -5.62
C LYS A 4 13.29 -20.70 -5.50
N LEU A 5 14.26 -20.96 -4.63
CA LEU A 5 15.43 -20.10 -4.46
C LEU A 5 16.34 -20.05 -5.70
N ASN A 6 16.36 -21.09 -6.49
CA ASN A 6 17.09 -21.11 -7.79
C ASN A 6 16.41 -20.20 -8.81
N ILE A 7 15.07 -20.17 -8.85
CA ILE A 7 14.32 -19.23 -9.69
C ILE A 7 14.60 -17.78 -9.28
N VAL A 8 14.62 -17.51 -7.96
CA VAL A 8 14.98 -16.20 -7.43
C VAL A 8 16.39 -15.78 -7.83
N LYS A 9 17.36 -16.71 -7.75
CA LYS A 9 18.75 -16.46 -8.18
C LYS A 9 18.82 -16.13 -9.67
N GLN A 10 18.12 -16.88 -10.51
CA GLN A 10 18.07 -16.62 -11.95
C GLN A 10 17.49 -15.22 -12.21
N ARG A 11 16.40 -14.85 -11.53
CA ARG A 11 15.82 -13.50 -11.67
C ARG A 11 16.76 -12.40 -11.21
N PHE A 12 17.48 -12.63 -10.11
CA PHE A 12 18.51 -11.70 -9.61
C PHE A 12 19.60 -11.45 -10.66
N ASP A 13 20.09 -12.51 -11.32
CA ASP A 13 21.12 -12.39 -12.35
C ASP A 13 20.57 -11.61 -13.57
N GLU A 14 19.33 -11.90 -14.01
CA GLU A 14 18.68 -11.14 -15.08
C GLU A 14 18.55 -9.65 -14.74
N VAL A 15 18.08 -9.31 -13.52
CA VAL A 15 17.91 -7.91 -13.08
C VAL A 15 19.27 -7.23 -12.96
N SER A 16 20.29 -7.94 -12.48
CA SER A 16 21.68 -7.43 -12.40
C SER A 16 22.22 -7.04 -13.77
N ASP A 17 21.96 -7.86 -14.80
CA ASP A 17 22.37 -7.60 -16.18
C ASP A 17 21.56 -6.46 -16.83
N LEU A 18 20.28 -6.33 -16.46
CA LEU A 18 19.42 -5.27 -16.98
C LEU A 18 19.80 -3.88 -16.44
N ILE A 19 20.12 -3.77 -15.16
CA ILE A 19 20.47 -2.47 -14.52
C ILE A 19 21.69 -1.81 -15.18
N ILE A 20 22.61 -2.57 -15.74
CA ILE A 20 23.83 -2.07 -16.35
C ILE A 20 23.59 -1.54 -17.79
N GLN A 21 22.44 -1.82 -18.40
CA GLN A 21 22.15 -1.43 -19.77
C GLN A 21 21.92 0.08 -19.91
N PRO A 22 22.56 0.75 -20.90
CA PRO A 22 22.45 2.20 -21.09
C PRO A 22 21.03 2.70 -21.31
N ASP A 23 20.19 1.91 -21.96
CA ASP A 23 18.78 2.23 -22.24
C ASP A 23 17.94 2.32 -20.97
N ILE A 24 18.23 1.44 -20.01
CA ILE A 24 17.55 1.42 -18.70
C ILE A 24 18.02 2.55 -17.80
N ILE A 25 19.32 2.90 -17.84
CA ILE A 25 19.87 4.02 -17.09
C ILE A 25 19.24 5.35 -17.55
N SER A 26 18.82 5.44 -18.82
CA SER A 26 18.16 6.65 -19.37
C SER A 26 16.72 6.78 -18.89
N ASP A 27 16.04 5.69 -18.53
CA ASP A 27 14.70 5.69 -17.96
C ASP A 27 14.75 5.65 -16.43
N GLN A 28 14.72 6.84 -15.83
CA GLN A 28 14.86 6.99 -14.37
C GLN A 28 13.78 6.20 -13.58
N LYS A 29 12.54 6.09 -14.09
CA LYS A 29 11.48 5.35 -13.41
C LYS A 29 11.75 3.84 -13.41
N LEU A 30 12.12 3.30 -14.57
CA LEU A 30 12.45 1.89 -14.72
C LEU A 30 13.72 1.51 -13.95
N TYR A 31 14.73 2.38 -13.98
CA TYR A 31 15.97 2.21 -13.22
C TYR A 31 15.73 2.12 -11.70
N VAL A 32 14.92 3.03 -11.13
CA VAL A 32 14.57 3.00 -9.70
C VAL A 32 13.84 1.71 -9.35
N LYS A 33 12.88 1.29 -10.17
CA LYS A 33 12.12 0.05 -9.97
C LYS A 33 13.03 -1.19 -9.97
N LEU A 34 13.91 -1.30 -10.95
CA LEU A 34 14.85 -2.44 -11.05
C LEU A 34 15.88 -2.45 -9.92
N ASN A 35 16.38 -1.29 -9.47
CA ASN A 35 17.27 -1.22 -8.32
C ASN A 35 16.60 -1.69 -7.03
N LYS A 36 15.32 -1.40 -6.87
CA LYS A 36 14.55 -1.86 -5.71
C LYS A 36 14.37 -3.37 -5.75
N GLU A 37 13.94 -3.91 -6.91
CA GLU A 37 13.84 -5.36 -7.15
C GLU A 37 15.19 -6.04 -6.90
N TYR A 38 16.29 -5.47 -7.36
CA TYR A 38 17.65 -5.96 -7.11
C TYR A 38 17.98 -6.05 -5.62
N LYS A 39 17.65 -5.02 -4.83
CA LYS A 39 17.89 -4.98 -3.39
C LYS A 39 17.11 -6.08 -2.66
N ASP A 40 15.84 -6.26 -3.01
CA ASP A 40 14.98 -7.30 -2.41
C ASP A 40 15.46 -8.71 -2.79
N LEU A 41 15.77 -8.95 -4.06
CA LEU A 41 16.30 -10.22 -4.52
C LEU A 41 17.68 -10.54 -3.93
N LYS A 42 18.55 -9.53 -3.73
CA LYS A 42 19.86 -9.70 -3.11
C LYS A 42 19.76 -10.27 -1.70
N ALA A 43 18.86 -9.72 -0.89
CA ALA A 43 18.65 -10.21 0.47
C ALA A 43 18.22 -11.70 0.49
N LEU A 44 17.38 -12.12 -0.47
CA LEU A 44 16.99 -13.52 -0.65
C LEU A 44 18.15 -14.41 -1.13
N VAL A 45 19.00 -13.91 -2.02
CA VAL A 45 20.18 -14.65 -2.51
C VAL A 45 21.20 -14.83 -1.39
N ASP A 46 21.44 -13.81 -0.57
CA ASP A 46 22.33 -13.92 0.59
C ASP A 46 21.84 -15.02 1.57
N LYS A 47 20.54 -15.06 1.86
CA LYS A 47 19.93 -16.13 2.69
C LYS A 47 19.97 -17.51 2.02
N ARG A 48 19.83 -17.58 0.70
CA ARG A 48 19.99 -18.82 -0.06
C ARG A 48 21.40 -19.40 0.09
N GLU A 49 22.44 -18.57 0.05
CA GLU A 49 23.82 -19.02 0.21
C GLU A 49 24.03 -19.67 1.59
N ILE A 50 23.53 -19.01 2.66
CA ILE A 50 23.56 -19.55 4.02
C ILE A 50 22.78 -20.87 4.10
N TYR A 51 21.60 -20.94 3.46
CA TYR A 51 20.79 -22.16 3.47
C TYR A 51 21.50 -23.35 2.77
N ILE A 52 22.17 -23.08 1.64
CA ILE A 52 22.94 -24.09 0.91
C ILE A 52 24.13 -24.55 1.76
N GLU A 53 24.85 -23.63 2.41
CA GLU A 53 25.98 -23.97 3.27
C GLU A 53 25.55 -24.88 4.44
N LEU A 54 24.48 -24.52 5.16
CA LEU A 54 23.94 -25.34 6.24
C LEU A 54 23.44 -26.71 5.76
N THR A 55 22.82 -26.78 4.58
CA THR A 55 22.35 -28.04 4.00
C THR A 55 23.49 -28.94 3.57
N ASN A 56 24.57 -28.37 3.02
CA ASN A 56 25.77 -29.11 2.67
C ASN A 56 26.48 -29.62 3.92
N ASN A 57 26.63 -28.76 4.93
CA ASN A 57 27.22 -29.16 6.22
C ASN A 57 26.43 -30.30 6.89
N LEU A 58 25.11 -30.29 6.77
CA LEU A 58 24.25 -31.35 7.28
C LEU A 58 24.50 -32.68 6.53
N THR A 59 24.55 -32.64 5.20
CA THR A 59 24.81 -33.85 4.41
C THR A 59 26.22 -34.41 4.60
N GLU A 60 27.23 -33.57 4.63
CA GLU A 60 28.62 -33.96 4.91
C GLU A 60 28.77 -34.52 6.31
N ALA A 61 28.16 -33.93 7.32
CA ALA A 61 28.19 -34.45 8.67
C ALA A 61 27.50 -35.82 8.80
N GLU A 62 26.38 -36.04 8.11
CA GLU A 62 25.69 -37.33 8.05
C GLU A 62 26.56 -38.42 7.39
N GLU A 63 27.26 -38.07 6.29
CA GLU A 63 28.19 -38.97 5.62
C GLU A 63 29.37 -39.36 6.54
N ILE A 64 30.01 -38.40 7.20
CA ILE A 64 31.14 -38.67 8.14
C ILE A 64 30.69 -39.53 9.33
N ILE A 65 29.50 -39.26 9.86
CA ILE A 65 28.94 -40.07 10.96
C ILE A 65 28.65 -41.50 10.50
N SER A 66 28.18 -41.69 9.27
CA SER A 66 27.88 -43.01 8.71
C SER A 66 29.13 -43.81 8.38
N ASP A 67 30.22 -43.17 7.97
CA ASP A 67 31.51 -43.81 7.68
C ASP A 67 32.26 -44.26 8.93
N GLY A 68 32.15 -43.50 10.03
CA GLY A 68 32.61 -43.88 11.37
C GLY A 68 34.11 -44.19 11.50
N SER A 69 34.93 -43.80 10.52
CA SER A 69 36.35 -44.19 10.43
C SER A 69 37.24 -43.52 11.48
N ASP A 70 36.89 -42.31 11.95
CA ASP A 70 37.67 -41.52 12.91
C ASP A 70 36.76 -40.96 13.99
N ALA A 71 37.04 -41.29 15.27
CA ALA A 71 36.22 -40.90 16.41
C ALA A 71 36.21 -39.38 16.64
N GLU A 72 37.33 -38.69 16.39
CA GLU A 72 37.41 -37.22 16.55
C GLU A 72 36.60 -36.50 15.45
N MET A 73 36.69 -37.00 14.20
CA MET A 73 35.88 -36.44 13.10
C MET A 73 34.38 -36.67 13.30
N VAL A 74 33.98 -37.83 13.83
CA VAL A 74 32.58 -38.13 14.17
C VAL A 74 32.03 -37.20 15.26
N GLU A 75 32.85 -36.84 16.27
CA GLU A 75 32.42 -35.92 17.31
C GLU A 75 32.25 -34.49 16.77
N MET A 76 33.17 -34.02 15.93
CA MET A 76 33.04 -32.73 15.25
C MET A 76 31.82 -32.70 14.30
N ALA A 77 31.61 -33.76 13.53
CA ALA A 77 30.46 -33.89 12.64
C ALA A 77 29.11 -33.87 13.38
N LYS A 78 29.04 -34.44 14.58
CA LYS A 78 27.86 -34.37 15.44
C LYS A 78 27.57 -32.94 15.88
N MET A 79 28.57 -32.15 16.25
CA MET A 79 28.39 -30.74 16.61
C MET A 79 27.89 -29.93 15.41
N GLN A 80 28.44 -30.12 14.21
CA GLN A 80 27.99 -29.45 12.97
C GLN A 80 26.57 -29.87 12.59
N LEU A 81 26.21 -31.13 12.80
CA LEU A 81 24.88 -31.65 12.56
C LEU A 81 23.83 -30.97 13.45
N ASP A 82 24.17 -30.84 14.76
CA ASP A 82 23.28 -30.19 15.72
C ASP A 82 23.12 -28.71 15.41
N GLU A 83 24.21 -28.01 15.07
CA GLU A 83 24.17 -26.59 14.65
C GLU A 83 23.33 -26.37 13.36
N ALA A 84 23.51 -27.26 12.37
CA ALA A 84 22.73 -27.21 11.13
C ALA A 84 21.24 -27.49 11.39
N LYS A 85 20.93 -28.48 12.26
CA LYS A 85 19.53 -28.79 12.61
C LYS A 85 18.82 -27.68 13.41
N GLU A 86 19.54 -26.92 14.21
CA GLU A 86 19.01 -25.77 14.94
C GLU A 86 18.89 -24.56 14.03
N GLY A 87 19.81 -24.35 13.07
CA GLY A 87 19.87 -23.18 12.19
C GLY A 87 18.90 -23.23 11.00
N ILE A 88 18.64 -24.42 10.43
CA ILE A 88 17.81 -24.57 9.23
C ILE A 88 16.34 -24.15 9.44
N PRO A 89 15.61 -24.61 10.49
CA PRO A 89 14.20 -24.30 10.64
C PRO A 89 13.90 -22.78 10.73
N PRO A 90 14.58 -21.97 11.57
CA PRO A 90 14.32 -20.55 11.63
C PRO A 90 14.68 -19.83 10.32
N LEU A 91 15.73 -20.28 9.63
CA LEU A 91 16.11 -19.73 8.33
C LEU A 91 15.07 -20.05 7.25
N GLU A 92 14.49 -21.24 7.26
CA GLU A 92 13.38 -21.59 6.35
C GLU A 92 12.14 -20.74 6.57
N GLU A 93 11.80 -20.44 7.83
CA GLU A 93 10.68 -19.55 8.13
C GLU A 93 10.97 -18.13 7.65
N GLU A 94 12.16 -17.62 7.87
CA GLU A 94 12.57 -16.30 7.39
C GLU A 94 12.53 -16.22 5.85
N ILE A 95 13.08 -17.21 5.16
CA ILE A 95 13.02 -17.30 3.70
C ILE A 95 11.59 -17.38 3.19
N LYS A 96 10.72 -18.17 3.83
CA LYS A 96 9.29 -18.23 3.46
C LYS A 96 8.62 -16.87 3.56
N LEU A 97 8.89 -16.11 4.64
CA LEU A 97 8.38 -14.75 4.81
C LEU A 97 8.87 -13.81 3.72
N MET A 98 10.15 -13.90 3.34
CA MET A 98 10.73 -13.08 2.29
C MET A 98 10.25 -13.44 0.87
N LEU A 99 9.78 -14.68 0.66
CA LEU A 99 9.22 -15.15 -0.62
C LEU A 99 7.75 -14.74 -0.82
N ILE A 100 7.08 -14.17 0.20
CA ILE A 100 5.74 -13.62 0.03
C ILE A 100 5.84 -12.41 -0.92
N PRO A 101 5.08 -12.41 -2.02
CA PRO A 101 5.09 -11.26 -2.92
C PRO A 101 4.59 -10.02 -2.18
N LYS A 102 5.42 -8.98 -2.12
CA LYS A 102 5.02 -7.69 -1.59
C LYS A 102 3.92 -7.10 -2.50
N ASP A 103 2.90 -6.54 -1.88
CA ASP A 103 1.88 -5.80 -2.63
C ASP A 103 2.54 -4.53 -3.23
N PRO A 104 2.43 -4.29 -4.54
CA PRO A 104 2.94 -3.07 -5.15
C PRO A 104 2.36 -1.79 -4.54
N GLU A 105 1.19 -1.88 -3.91
CA GLU A 105 0.60 -0.74 -3.21
C GLU A 105 1.32 -0.41 -1.90
N ASP A 106 1.96 -1.39 -1.24
CA ASP A 106 2.63 -1.21 0.07
C ASP A 106 3.74 -0.15 0.02
N GLU A 107 4.35 0.06 -1.14
CA GLU A 107 5.42 1.04 -1.36
C GLU A 107 4.93 2.47 -1.57
N LYS A 108 3.64 2.67 -1.81
CA LYS A 108 3.07 3.98 -2.12
C LYS A 108 3.06 4.90 -0.89
N ASN A 109 3.13 6.19 -1.17
CA ASN A 109 2.78 7.20 -0.18
C ASN A 109 1.29 7.06 0.19
N VAL A 110 0.87 7.67 1.28
CA VAL A 110 -0.53 7.60 1.72
C VAL A 110 -1.12 8.98 1.96
N VAL A 111 -2.42 9.04 1.76
CA VAL A 111 -3.27 10.10 2.31
C VAL A 111 -4.03 9.50 3.49
N MET A 112 -3.79 10.05 4.67
CA MET A 112 -4.52 9.68 5.88
C MET A 112 -5.62 10.68 6.17
N GLU A 113 -6.78 10.17 6.52
CA GLU A 113 -7.90 10.96 7.01
C GLU A 113 -8.23 10.52 8.43
N VAL A 114 -8.26 11.46 9.37
CA VAL A 114 -8.71 11.21 10.75
C VAL A 114 -9.94 12.06 10.99
N ARG A 115 -11.06 11.40 11.28
CA ARG A 115 -12.36 12.06 11.49
C ARG A 115 -12.94 11.73 12.85
N ALA A 116 -13.50 12.74 13.51
CA ALA A 116 -14.26 12.54 14.74
C ALA A 116 -15.52 11.72 14.46
N GLY A 117 -15.72 10.65 15.21
CA GLY A 117 -16.92 9.82 15.17
C GLY A 117 -17.93 10.16 16.26
N THR A 118 -18.55 9.15 16.84
CA THR A 118 -19.49 9.31 17.95
C THR A 118 -18.79 9.78 19.23
N GLY A 119 -19.22 10.91 19.82
CA GLY A 119 -18.68 11.42 21.09
C GLY A 119 -18.64 12.95 21.21
N GLY A 120 -19.14 13.70 20.21
CA GLY A 120 -19.17 15.17 20.24
C GLY A 120 -17.76 15.77 20.30
N ASP A 121 -17.58 16.79 21.15
CA ASP A 121 -16.31 17.50 21.28
C ASP A 121 -15.14 16.61 21.71
N GLU A 122 -15.40 15.60 22.54
CA GLU A 122 -14.39 14.63 22.96
C GLU A 122 -13.85 13.79 21.78
N ALA A 123 -14.71 13.44 20.83
CA ALA A 123 -14.27 12.74 19.63
C ALA A 123 -13.35 13.62 18.75
N SER A 124 -13.60 14.94 18.70
CA SER A 124 -12.73 15.89 17.99
C SER A 124 -11.37 16.05 18.67
N ILE A 125 -11.33 16.10 20.00
CA ILE A 125 -10.08 16.15 20.78
C ILE A 125 -9.29 14.85 20.56
N PHE A 126 -9.98 13.71 20.59
CA PHE A 126 -9.35 12.40 20.35
C PHE A 126 -8.81 12.25 18.92
N ALA A 127 -9.51 12.77 17.91
CA ALA A 127 -8.99 12.82 16.55
C ALA A 127 -7.69 13.64 16.47
N GLY A 128 -7.61 14.75 17.23
CA GLY A 128 -6.37 15.52 17.35
C GLY A 128 -5.24 14.76 18.06
N ASP A 129 -5.56 13.93 19.05
CA ASP A 129 -4.57 13.09 19.73
C ASP A 129 -4.04 11.99 18.78
N LEU A 130 -4.93 11.36 17.99
CA LEU A 130 -4.54 10.36 16.98
C LEU A 130 -3.65 10.98 15.90
N TYR A 131 -4.01 12.15 15.37
CA TYR A 131 -3.16 12.85 14.41
C TYR A 131 -1.77 13.11 15.00
N ARG A 132 -1.69 13.61 16.24
CA ARG A 132 -0.41 13.86 16.91
C ARG A 132 0.41 12.59 17.11
N MET A 133 -0.25 11.49 17.45
CA MET A 133 0.37 10.16 17.56
C MET A 133 1.00 9.74 16.24
N TYR A 134 0.25 9.81 15.13
CA TYR A 134 0.75 9.45 13.81
C TYR A 134 1.84 10.41 13.32
N ALA A 135 1.71 11.71 13.54
CA ALA A 135 2.75 12.67 13.16
C ALA A 135 4.10 12.37 13.84
N LYS A 136 4.08 12.06 15.15
CA LYS A 136 5.29 11.66 15.88
C LYS A 136 5.85 10.31 15.41
N TYR A 137 4.97 9.36 15.10
CA TYR A 137 5.40 8.08 14.54
C TYR A 137 6.09 8.27 13.18
N CYS A 138 5.50 9.06 12.29
CA CYS A 138 6.10 9.39 11.00
C CYS A 138 7.46 10.09 11.16
N GLU A 139 7.57 11.04 12.10
CA GLU A 139 8.83 11.70 12.42
C GLU A 139 9.91 10.71 12.89
N SER A 140 9.54 9.74 13.74
CA SER A 140 10.46 8.70 14.22
C SER A 140 10.96 7.78 13.10
N LYS A 141 10.17 7.60 12.03
CA LYS A 141 10.53 6.84 10.82
C LYS A 141 11.27 7.68 9.77
N GLY A 142 11.41 8.98 9.98
CA GLY A 142 11.99 9.91 9.01
C GLY A 142 11.06 10.21 7.83
N TRP A 143 9.77 9.89 7.93
CA TRP A 143 8.75 10.20 6.93
C TRP A 143 8.31 11.67 7.04
N LYS A 144 7.94 12.26 5.91
CA LYS A 144 7.44 13.63 5.87
C LYS A 144 5.92 13.62 5.90
N THR A 145 5.35 14.53 6.69
CA THR A 145 3.90 14.72 6.79
C THR A 145 3.53 16.12 6.31
N ASN A 146 2.54 16.21 5.41
CA ASN A 146 1.98 17.47 4.92
C ASN A 146 0.47 17.49 5.16
N ILE A 147 -0.04 18.54 5.81
CA ILE A 147 -1.48 18.71 5.98
C ILE A 147 -2.06 19.22 4.66
N ILE A 148 -3.07 18.50 4.15
CA ILE A 148 -3.81 18.85 2.94
C ILE A 148 -4.99 19.74 3.29
N ASP A 149 -5.82 19.31 4.26
CA ASP A 149 -7.02 20.01 4.69
C ASP A 149 -7.31 19.70 6.15
N LEU A 150 -7.94 20.63 6.85
CA LEU A 150 -8.32 20.45 8.24
C LEU A 150 -9.61 21.20 8.57
N SER A 151 -10.43 20.59 9.41
CA SER A 151 -11.62 21.22 10.01
C SER A 151 -11.51 21.15 11.53
N GLU A 152 -11.41 22.28 12.18
CA GLU A 152 -11.24 22.35 13.64
C GLU A 152 -12.53 22.00 14.38
N GLY A 153 -12.37 21.38 15.56
CA GLY A 153 -13.44 21.15 16.51
C GLY A 153 -13.78 22.40 17.32
N THR A 154 -15.01 22.49 17.80
CA THR A 154 -15.50 23.64 18.61
C THR A 154 -14.78 23.79 19.95
N SER A 155 -14.37 22.68 20.55
CA SER A 155 -13.68 22.63 21.86
C SER A 155 -12.20 22.21 21.72
N GLY A 156 -11.60 22.43 20.53
CA GLY A 156 -10.26 21.98 20.19
C GLY A 156 -10.23 20.64 19.49
N GLY A 157 -9.04 20.23 19.02
CA GLY A 157 -8.87 19.06 18.16
C GLY A 157 -9.44 19.26 16.77
N TYR A 158 -9.72 18.18 16.05
CA TYR A 158 -10.17 18.22 14.67
C TYR A 158 -11.50 17.47 14.51
N LYS A 159 -12.45 18.07 13.79
CA LYS A 159 -13.59 17.33 13.26
C LYS A 159 -13.12 16.38 12.17
N GLU A 160 -12.19 16.85 11.35
CA GLU A 160 -11.61 16.12 10.25
C GLU A 160 -10.24 16.70 9.92
N ILE A 161 -9.27 15.85 9.66
CA ILE A 161 -7.95 16.26 9.20
C ILE A 161 -7.47 15.28 8.15
N HIS A 162 -7.00 15.83 7.02
CA HIS A 162 -6.38 15.11 5.92
C HIS A 162 -4.91 15.48 5.84
N PHE A 163 -4.05 14.50 5.80
CA PHE A 163 -2.62 14.71 5.68
C PHE A 163 -1.98 13.62 4.83
N GLU A 164 -1.02 14.01 4.05
CA GLU A 164 -0.18 13.16 3.25
C GLU A 164 1.03 12.69 4.07
N VAL A 165 1.43 11.44 3.87
CA VAL A 165 2.66 10.89 4.43
C VAL A 165 3.51 10.35 3.29
N THR A 166 4.73 10.86 3.15
CA THR A 166 5.67 10.48 2.10
C THR A 166 6.92 9.84 2.70
N GLY A 167 7.33 8.68 2.15
CA GLY A 167 8.49 7.93 2.61
C GLY A 167 8.59 6.54 1.96
N GLU A 168 9.42 5.68 2.51
CA GLU A 168 9.55 4.28 2.05
C GLU A 168 8.55 3.38 2.78
N ASP A 169 7.85 2.50 2.06
CA ASP A 169 6.92 1.47 2.56
C ASP A 169 5.83 2.03 3.51
N VAL A 170 5.34 3.23 3.20
CA VAL A 170 4.41 3.96 4.07
C VAL A 170 3.06 3.26 4.12
N TYR A 171 2.49 2.92 2.94
CA TYR A 171 1.18 2.27 2.89
C TYR A 171 1.20 0.88 3.53
N GLY A 172 2.23 0.08 3.24
CA GLY A 172 2.39 -1.26 3.83
C GLY A 172 2.43 -1.26 5.36
N THR A 173 2.92 -0.16 5.95
CA THR A 173 2.98 0.01 7.40
C THR A 173 1.68 0.60 7.98
N LEU A 174 1.15 1.66 7.36
CA LEU A 174 0.01 2.41 7.92
C LEU A 174 -1.36 1.81 7.57
N LYS A 175 -1.47 0.92 6.56
CA LYS A 175 -2.74 0.25 6.18
C LYS A 175 -3.44 -0.42 7.36
N PHE A 176 -2.67 -0.91 8.33
CA PHE A 176 -3.19 -1.55 9.55
C PHE A 176 -3.85 -0.58 10.54
N GLU A 177 -3.65 0.72 10.37
CA GLU A 177 -4.26 1.74 11.22
C GLU A 177 -5.67 2.15 10.74
N ALA A 178 -6.09 1.69 9.57
CA ALA A 178 -7.41 1.99 9.02
C ALA A 178 -8.53 1.32 9.83
N GLY A 179 -9.49 2.12 10.29
CA GLY A 179 -10.65 1.63 11.03
C GLY A 179 -11.15 2.56 12.12
N VAL A 180 -11.98 2.03 13.02
CA VAL A 180 -12.57 2.79 14.13
C VAL A 180 -11.74 2.64 15.39
N HIS A 181 -11.21 3.75 15.90
CA HIS A 181 -10.47 3.84 17.15
C HIS A 181 -11.39 4.33 18.25
N ARG A 182 -11.38 3.64 19.39
CA ARG A 182 -12.22 3.94 20.54
C ARG A 182 -11.38 4.43 21.70
N VAL A 183 -11.78 5.55 22.32
CA VAL A 183 -11.16 6.05 23.55
C VAL A 183 -12.10 5.91 24.72
N GLN A 184 -11.57 5.56 25.89
CA GLN A 184 -12.24 5.55 27.19
C GLN A 184 -11.42 6.41 28.15
N ARG A 185 -11.91 7.63 28.43
CA ARG A 185 -11.31 8.55 29.40
C ARG A 185 -12.36 9.50 29.96
N VAL A 186 -11.99 10.22 31.02
CA VAL A 186 -12.76 11.37 31.49
C VAL A 186 -12.44 12.54 30.58
N PRO A 187 -13.39 13.05 29.77
CA PRO A 187 -13.15 14.19 28.89
C PRO A 187 -12.72 15.44 29.66
N GLN A 188 -11.94 16.32 29.02
CA GLN A 188 -11.63 17.63 29.56
C GLN A 188 -12.88 18.52 29.73
N THR A 189 -13.94 18.22 28.99
CA THR A 189 -15.23 18.91 29.00
C THR A 189 -16.19 18.34 30.06
N GLU A 190 -15.85 17.27 30.77
CA GLU A 190 -16.70 16.61 31.75
C GLU A 190 -16.43 17.14 33.17
N THR A 191 -17.45 17.71 33.79
CA THR A 191 -17.34 18.33 35.12
C THR A 191 -17.57 17.35 36.28
N GLN A 192 -18.25 16.21 36.03
CA GLN A 192 -18.62 15.22 37.06
C GLN A 192 -17.66 14.02 37.14
N GLY A 193 -16.56 14.03 36.37
CA GLY A 193 -15.55 12.98 36.39
C GLY A 193 -15.99 11.63 35.83
N ARG A 194 -17.05 11.58 35.02
CA ARG A 194 -17.53 10.33 34.41
C ARG A 194 -16.66 9.94 33.23
N VAL A 195 -16.36 8.65 33.14
CA VAL A 195 -15.65 8.06 31.96
C VAL A 195 -16.59 8.05 30.77
N HIS A 196 -16.21 8.73 29.68
CA HIS A 196 -16.92 8.69 28.42
C HIS A 196 -16.24 7.72 27.45
N THR A 197 -17.02 7.23 26.53
CA THR A 197 -16.53 6.41 25.42
C THR A 197 -16.79 7.14 24.13
N SER A 198 -15.73 7.59 23.47
CA SER A 198 -15.77 8.29 22.19
C SER A 198 -15.04 7.48 21.11
N ALA A 199 -15.31 7.79 19.87
CA ALA A 199 -14.70 7.13 18.73
C ALA A 199 -14.20 8.14 17.70
N ALA A 200 -13.13 7.81 17.03
CA ALA A 200 -12.64 8.48 15.83
C ALA A 200 -12.33 7.44 14.77
N THR A 201 -12.46 7.83 13.51
CA THR A 201 -12.17 6.96 12.37
C THR A 201 -10.87 7.37 11.73
N VAL A 202 -10.05 6.40 11.39
CA VAL A 202 -8.82 6.57 10.64
C VAL A 202 -8.97 5.88 9.31
N MET A 203 -8.65 6.59 8.24
CA MET A 203 -8.59 6.05 6.90
C MET A 203 -7.20 6.21 6.34
N VAL A 204 -6.76 5.19 5.62
CA VAL A 204 -5.47 5.13 4.96
C VAL A 204 -5.70 4.74 3.51
N ILE A 205 -5.41 5.67 2.61
CA ILE A 205 -5.58 5.48 1.16
C ILE A 205 -4.22 5.64 0.51
N PRO A 206 -3.80 4.70 -0.36
CA PRO A 206 -2.56 4.87 -1.12
C PRO A 206 -2.69 6.08 -2.05
N GLU A 207 -1.60 6.84 -2.18
CA GLU A 207 -1.54 7.96 -3.10
C GLU A 207 -1.86 7.50 -4.52
N ALA A 208 -2.76 8.24 -5.15
CA ALA A 208 -3.15 7.98 -6.51
C ALA A 208 -2.05 8.41 -7.48
N GLU A 209 -1.54 7.47 -8.28
CA GLU A 209 -0.69 7.85 -9.40
C GLU A 209 -1.48 8.66 -10.44
N ASP A 210 -0.85 9.70 -10.98
CA ASP A 210 -1.38 10.40 -12.15
C ASP A 210 -1.45 9.42 -13.32
N PHE A 211 -2.63 9.23 -13.86
CA PHE A 211 -2.80 8.41 -15.05
C PHE A 211 -2.92 9.27 -16.30
N ASP A 212 -2.02 9.03 -17.24
CA ASP A 212 -2.10 9.60 -18.56
C ASP A 212 -3.03 8.73 -19.43
N VAL A 213 -4.15 9.31 -19.84
CA VAL A 213 -5.05 8.64 -20.79
C VAL A 213 -4.39 8.64 -22.16
N GLN A 214 -3.75 7.53 -22.51
CA GLN A 214 -3.22 7.30 -23.85
C GLN A 214 -4.32 6.76 -24.76
N ILE A 215 -4.66 7.53 -25.81
CA ILE A 215 -5.63 7.11 -26.80
C ILE A 215 -4.87 6.56 -28.00
N GLU A 216 -4.95 5.25 -28.22
CA GLU A 216 -4.38 4.65 -29.42
C GLU A 216 -5.28 4.94 -30.63
N GLN A 217 -4.67 5.27 -31.77
CA GLN A 217 -5.43 5.58 -32.98
C GLN A 217 -6.30 4.42 -33.49
N LYS A 218 -5.88 3.18 -33.25
CA LYS A 218 -6.64 1.96 -33.59
C LYS A 218 -7.95 1.83 -32.84
N ASP A 219 -8.06 2.43 -31.65
CA ASP A 219 -9.23 2.33 -30.78
C ASP A 219 -10.25 3.45 -31.03
N VAL A 220 -9.97 4.33 -32.00
CA VAL A 220 -10.84 5.45 -32.32
C VAL A 220 -11.37 5.33 -33.75
N ARG A 221 -12.68 5.17 -33.89
CA ARG A 221 -13.36 5.32 -35.16
C ARG A 221 -13.61 6.80 -35.47
N VAL A 222 -13.20 7.22 -36.64
CA VAL A 222 -13.33 8.61 -37.11
C VAL A 222 -14.38 8.66 -38.19
N ASP A 223 -15.46 9.40 -37.95
CA ASP A 223 -16.54 9.63 -38.92
C ASP A 223 -16.54 11.14 -39.33
N PHE A 224 -16.66 11.42 -40.62
CA PHE A 224 -16.72 12.75 -41.16
C PHE A 224 -18.15 13.02 -41.66
N PHE A 225 -18.68 14.20 -41.38
CA PHE A 225 -20.05 14.60 -41.80
C PHE A 225 -20.13 16.09 -42.07
N CYS A 226 -21.22 16.50 -42.71
CA CYS A 226 -21.47 17.93 -42.96
C CYS A 226 -21.84 18.63 -41.65
N SER A 227 -21.33 19.84 -41.44
CA SER A 227 -21.67 20.63 -40.28
C SER A 227 -23.16 21.05 -40.33
N SER A 228 -23.82 21.06 -39.17
CA SER A 228 -25.19 21.51 -39.00
C SER A 228 -25.23 23.00 -38.60
N GLY A 229 -26.06 23.79 -39.24
CA GLY A 229 -26.24 25.20 -38.88
C GLY A 229 -26.69 26.07 -40.06
N PRO A 230 -27.07 27.31 -39.80
CA PRO A 230 -27.40 28.27 -40.89
C PRO A 230 -26.13 28.59 -41.68
N GLY A 231 -26.10 28.23 -42.99
CA GLY A 231 -24.94 28.45 -43.85
C GLY A 231 -25.25 28.18 -45.32
N GLY A 232 -24.37 28.69 -46.17
CA GLY A 232 -24.49 28.51 -47.64
C GLY A 232 -23.93 27.16 -48.10
N GLN A 233 -23.60 27.03 -49.40
CA GLN A 233 -23.14 25.78 -50.03
C GLN A 233 -21.94 25.09 -49.31
N SER A 234 -21.04 25.86 -48.69
CA SER A 234 -19.89 25.33 -47.98
C SER A 234 -20.27 24.49 -46.74
N VAL A 235 -21.37 24.79 -46.05
CA VAL A 235 -21.83 24.03 -44.88
C VAL A 235 -22.47 22.69 -45.28
N ASN A 236 -23.16 22.68 -46.41
CA ASN A 236 -23.91 21.51 -46.86
C ASN A 236 -23.12 20.54 -47.74
N THR A 237 -21.97 20.97 -48.29
CA THR A 237 -21.17 20.15 -49.20
C THR A 237 -19.84 19.72 -48.67
N THR A 238 -19.31 20.41 -47.62
CA THR A 238 -17.97 20.10 -47.07
C THR A 238 -18.09 19.27 -45.83
N TYR A 239 -17.47 18.09 -45.80
CA TYR A 239 -17.39 17.20 -44.65
C TYR A 239 -16.37 17.72 -43.63
N SER A 240 -16.65 18.88 -43.06
CA SER A 240 -15.74 19.54 -42.10
C SER A 240 -15.97 19.13 -40.64
N ALA A 241 -17.15 18.60 -40.31
CA ALA A 241 -17.43 18.10 -38.97
C ALA A 241 -16.85 16.72 -38.74
N VAL A 242 -16.36 16.49 -37.56
CA VAL A 242 -15.69 15.24 -37.16
C VAL A 242 -16.37 14.67 -35.93
N ARG A 243 -16.66 13.36 -35.98
CA ARG A 243 -17.09 12.56 -34.83
C ARG A 243 -16.04 11.48 -34.56
N LEU A 244 -15.61 11.40 -33.33
CA LEU A 244 -14.72 10.37 -32.84
C LEU A 244 -15.50 9.46 -31.90
N THR A 245 -15.42 8.16 -32.15
CA THR A 245 -16.02 7.15 -31.26
C THR A 245 -14.90 6.27 -30.72
N HIS A 246 -14.71 6.26 -29.41
CA HIS A 246 -13.78 5.35 -28.75
C HIS A 246 -14.43 3.97 -28.67
N ILE A 247 -13.88 2.99 -29.38
CA ILE A 247 -14.49 1.65 -29.58
C ILE A 247 -14.67 0.91 -28.24
N PRO A 248 -13.65 0.87 -27.32
CA PRO A 248 -13.78 0.10 -26.09
C PRO A 248 -14.80 0.65 -25.10
N THR A 249 -14.94 2.00 -25.01
CA THR A 249 -15.84 2.63 -24.02
C THR A 249 -17.15 3.12 -24.64
N GLY A 250 -17.26 3.18 -25.95
CA GLY A 250 -18.41 3.73 -26.65
C GLY A 250 -18.55 5.26 -26.54
N LEU A 251 -17.60 5.95 -25.93
CA LEU A 251 -17.64 7.43 -25.78
C LEU A 251 -17.51 8.11 -27.14
N VAL A 252 -18.35 9.12 -27.34
CA VAL A 252 -18.39 9.88 -28.59
C VAL A 252 -18.03 11.34 -28.32
N ALA A 253 -17.10 11.88 -29.09
CA ALA A 253 -16.80 13.31 -29.15
C ALA A 253 -16.98 13.83 -30.56
N GLN A 254 -17.65 14.99 -30.71
CA GLN A 254 -17.85 15.62 -32.03
C GLN A 254 -17.43 17.08 -31.97
N CYS A 255 -16.91 17.58 -33.09
CA CYS A 255 -16.52 18.96 -33.24
C CYS A 255 -16.83 19.45 -34.66
N GLN A 256 -17.48 20.63 -34.77
CA GLN A 256 -17.84 21.27 -36.02
C GLN A 256 -17.57 22.78 -36.01
N ASP A 257 -16.77 23.28 -35.07
CA ASP A 257 -16.62 24.72 -34.80
C ASP A 257 -15.82 25.45 -35.88
N GLN A 258 -14.95 24.73 -36.58
CA GLN A 258 -14.04 25.35 -37.54
C GLN A 258 -14.26 24.85 -38.96
N LYS A 259 -13.86 25.67 -39.93
CA LYS A 259 -13.94 25.32 -41.36
C LYS A 259 -12.95 24.22 -41.75
N SER A 260 -11.88 24.01 -40.97
CA SER A 260 -10.85 23.02 -41.22
C SER A 260 -11.16 21.69 -40.51
N GLN A 261 -11.31 20.62 -41.29
CA GLN A 261 -11.51 19.26 -40.80
C GLN A 261 -10.39 18.80 -39.83
N HIS A 262 -9.12 19.14 -40.15
CA HIS A 262 -7.97 18.78 -39.28
C HIS A 262 -8.07 19.43 -37.92
N LYS A 263 -8.41 20.73 -37.86
CA LYS A 263 -8.56 21.45 -36.60
C LYS A 263 -9.75 20.91 -35.78
N ASN A 264 -10.85 20.55 -36.44
CA ASN A 264 -11.98 19.90 -35.78
C ASN A 264 -11.60 18.50 -35.23
N LYS A 265 -10.79 17.72 -35.99
CA LYS A 265 -10.28 16.43 -35.52
C LYS A 265 -9.41 16.57 -34.29
N GLU A 266 -8.44 17.48 -34.27
CA GLU A 266 -7.59 17.73 -33.10
C GLU A 266 -8.41 18.16 -31.87
N LYS A 267 -9.39 19.05 -32.07
CA LYS A 267 -10.28 19.51 -31.00
C LYS A 267 -11.15 18.37 -30.47
N ALA A 268 -11.70 17.54 -31.37
CA ALA A 268 -12.47 16.37 -31.00
C ALA A 268 -11.63 15.36 -30.20
N PHE A 269 -10.35 15.16 -30.55
CA PHE A 269 -9.42 14.33 -29.77
C PHE A 269 -9.20 14.90 -28.37
N LYS A 270 -9.04 16.21 -28.21
CA LYS A 270 -8.91 16.83 -26.88
C LYS A 270 -10.16 16.61 -26.04
N VAL A 271 -11.35 16.79 -26.64
CA VAL A 271 -12.62 16.55 -25.93
C VAL A 271 -12.77 15.07 -25.56
N LEU A 272 -12.39 14.15 -26.46
CA LEU A 272 -12.45 12.71 -26.19
C LEU A 272 -11.51 12.33 -25.04
N ARG A 273 -10.29 12.88 -25.02
CA ARG A 273 -9.32 12.65 -23.92
C ARG A 273 -9.85 13.14 -22.58
N SER A 274 -10.43 14.33 -22.54
CA SER A 274 -11.06 14.85 -21.32
C SER A 274 -12.19 13.94 -20.83
N ARG A 275 -13.08 13.48 -21.72
CA ARG A 275 -14.18 12.58 -21.34
C ARG A 275 -13.71 11.21 -20.85
N LEU A 276 -12.66 10.67 -21.46
CA LEU A 276 -12.05 9.43 -21.00
C LEU A 276 -11.40 9.61 -19.63
N TYR A 277 -10.68 10.72 -19.43
CA TYR A 277 -10.10 11.07 -18.14
C TYR A 277 -11.18 11.19 -17.05
N ASP A 278 -12.28 11.90 -17.32
CA ASP A 278 -13.39 12.06 -16.39
C ASP A 278 -14.03 10.70 -16.03
N LEU A 279 -14.14 9.79 -17.02
CA LEU A 279 -14.69 8.45 -16.79
C LEU A 279 -13.76 7.60 -15.91
N GLU A 280 -12.45 7.63 -16.16
CA GLU A 280 -11.49 6.89 -15.35
C GLU A 280 -11.37 7.47 -13.94
N LEU A 281 -11.41 8.80 -13.82
CA LEU A 281 -11.46 9.48 -12.52
C LEU A 281 -12.71 9.08 -11.73
N ALA A 282 -13.87 9.01 -12.37
CA ALA A 282 -15.11 8.59 -11.73
C ALA A 282 -15.02 7.13 -11.23
N LYS A 283 -14.48 6.21 -12.05
CA LYS A 283 -14.26 4.81 -11.63
C LYS A 283 -13.34 4.72 -10.42
N LYS A 284 -12.23 5.47 -10.45
CA LYS A 284 -11.29 5.49 -9.34
C LYS A 284 -11.93 6.04 -8.07
N GLN A 285 -12.73 7.09 -8.18
CA GLN A 285 -13.49 7.64 -7.04
C GLN A 285 -14.50 6.64 -6.49
N GLU A 286 -15.16 5.83 -7.34
CA GLU A 286 -16.05 4.75 -6.89
C GLU A 286 -15.29 3.64 -6.17
N GLU A 287 -14.12 3.24 -6.67
CA GLU A 287 -13.24 2.25 -6.02
C GLU A 287 -12.73 2.76 -4.66
N ASP A 288 -12.29 4.01 -4.60
CA ASP A 288 -11.86 4.64 -3.36
C ASP A 288 -13.02 4.78 -2.36
N ALA A 289 -14.23 5.12 -2.84
CA ALA A 289 -15.42 5.16 -2.00
C ALA A 289 -15.81 3.76 -1.49
N ALA A 290 -15.65 2.72 -2.30
CA ALA A 290 -15.87 1.32 -1.88
C ALA A 290 -14.83 0.89 -0.83
N LYS A 291 -13.54 1.20 -1.05
CA LYS A 291 -12.47 0.99 -0.07
C LYS A 291 -12.77 1.74 1.24
N ARG A 292 -13.24 2.99 1.15
CA ARG A 292 -13.69 3.77 2.31
C ARG A 292 -14.77 3.06 3.11
N ASN A 293 -15.83 2.64 2.46
CA ASN A 293 -16.95 1.98 3.10
C ASN A 293 -16.57 0.63 3.74
N SER A 294 -15.58 -0.08 3.19
CA SER A 294 -15.08 -1.33 3.77
C SER A 294 -14.23 -1.09 5.02
N GLN A 295 -13.40 -0.06 5.04
CA GLN A 295 -12.53 0.27 6.16
C GLN A 295 -13.29 0.92 7.33
N VAL A 296 -14.28 1.76 7.03
CA VAL A 296 -15.02 2.55 8.02
C VAL A 296 -16.52 2.42 7.78
N SER A 297 -17.11 1.30 8.22
CA SER A 297 -18.51 0.97 7.91
C SER A 297 -19.53 1.99 8.41
N SER A 298 -19.44 2.46 9.66
CA SER A 298 -20.44 3.38 10.23
C SER A 298 -19.88 4.45 11.18
N GLY A 299 -18.59 4.42 11.51
CA GLY A 299 -18.01 5.27 12.56
C GLY A 299 -18.58 5.00 13.96
N ASP A 300 -19.33 3.91 14.10
CA ASP A 300 -19.90 3.51 15.38
C ASP A 300 -18.80 2.88 16.26
N ARG A 301 -18.82 3.23 17.55
CA ARG A 301 -17.90 2.67 18.56
C ARG A 301 -18.02 1.17 18.76
N SER A 302 -19.03 0.51 18.20
CA SER A 302 -19.16 -0.95 18.18
C SER A 302 -18.21 -1.63 17.18
N ALA A 303 -17.93 -1.00 16.04
CA ALA A 303 -17.05 -1.50 14.99
C ALA A 303 -15.55 -1.20 15.24
N LYS A 304 -15.16 -1.09 16.50
CA LYS A 304 -13.80 -0.72 16.91
C LYS A 304 -12.75 -1.76 16.48
N ILE A 305 -11.65 -1.29 15.91
CA ILE A 305 -10.42 -2.09 15.74
C ILE A 305 -9.54 -2.02 16.98
N ARG A 306 -9.44 -0.84 17.62
CA ARG A 306 -8.55 -0.60 18.75
C ARG A 306 -9.24 0.22 19.84
N THR A 307 -8.91 -0.07 21.11
CA THR A 307 -9.40 0.67 22.28
C THR A 307 -8.26 1.22 23.11
N TYR A 308 -8.30 2.53 23.35
CA TYR A 308 -7.40 3.28 24.23
C TYR A 308 -8.07 3.53 25.57
N ASN A 309 -7.67 2.81 26.61
CA ASN A 309 -8.26 2.87 27.94
C ASN A 309 -7.34 3.63 28.88
N TYR A 310 -7.63 4.91 29.10
CA TYR A 310 -6.82 5.80 29.95
C TYR A 310 -6.86 5.41 31.43
N PRO A 311 -8.03 5.09 32.05
CA PRO A 311 -8.07 4.67 33.45
C PRO A 311 -7.21 3.44 33.77
N GLN A 312 -7.05 2.55 32.79
CA GLN A 312 -6.26 1.32 32.93
C GLN A 312 -4.86 1.42 32.30
N GLY A 313 -4.52 2.54 31.66
CA GLY A 313 -3.22 2.74 31.01
C GLY A 313 -2.91 1.73 29.88
N ARG A 314 -3.94 1.16 29.25
CA ARG A 314 -3.77 0.10 28.24
C ARG A 314 -4.36 0.43 26.88
N VAL A 315 -3.76 -0.15 25.85
CA VAL A 315 -4.28 -0.19 24.48
C VAL A 315 -4.56 -1.64 24.12
N THR A 316 -5.74 -1.91 23.56
CA THR A 316 -6.12 -3.25 23.10
C THR A 316 -6.49 -3.20 21.63
N ASP A 317 -5.78 -3.96 20.79
CA ASP A 317 -6.16 -4.22 19.41
C ASP A 317 -7.06 -5.46 19.37
N HIS A 318 -8.29 -5.28 18.90
CA HIS A 318 -9.31 -6.32 18.94
C HIS A 318 -9.20 -7.31 17.79
N ARG A 319 -8.47 -6.99 16.73
CA ARG A 319 -8.28 -7.88 15.57
C ARG A 319 -7.44 -9.09 15.93
N ILE A 320 -6.40 -8.87 16.73
CA ILE A 320 -5.43 -9.90 17.16
C ILE A 320 -5.49 -10.19 18.67
N GLY A 321 -6.38 -9.53 19.42
CA GLY A 321 -6.49 -9.69 20.87
C GLY A 321 -5.29 -9.16 21.67
N LEU A 322 -4.39 -8.39 21.05
CA LEU A 322 -3.19 -7.85 21.68
C LEU A 322 -3.56 -6.76 22.69
N THR A 323 -3.01 -6.85 23.90
CA THR A 323 -3.18 -5.83 24.94
C THR A 323 -1.82 -5.37 25.46
N LEU A 324 -1.53 -4.08 25.33
CA LEU A 324 -0.32 -3.43 25.80
C LEU A 324 -0.65 -2.44 26.92
N TYR A 325 0.12 -2.48 28.02
CA TYR A 325 -0.03 -1.57 29.17
C TYR A 325 0.93 -0.39 29.09
N ASP A 326 1.01 0.21 27.91
CA ASP A 326 1.93 1.31 27.59
C ASP A 326 1.24 2.43 26.79
N LEU A 327 0.05 2.81 27.24
CA LEU A 327 -0.78 3.81 26.58
C LEU A 327 -0.03 5.12 26.31
N GLN A 328 0.79 5.59 27.28
CA GLN A 328 1.46 6.89 27.18
C GLN A 328 2.49 6.92 26.03
N ASN A 329 3.28 5.87 25.88
CA ASN A 329 4.26 5.79 24.79
C ASN A 329 3.56 5.61 23.46
N ILE A 330 2.50 4.79 23.40
CA ILE A 330 1.72 4.59 22.18
C ILE A 330 1.11 5.91 21.68
N ILE A 331 0.48 6.70 22.55
CA ILE A 331 -0.08 8.03 22.17
C ILE A 331 1.05 9.02 21.79
N ASN A 332 2.26 8.79 22.28
CA ASN A 332 3.44 9.57 21.89
C ASN A 332 4.14 9.07 20.62
N GLY A 333 3.58 8.08 19.92
CA GLY A 333 4.04 7.62 18.62
C GLY A 333 4.69 6.25 18.61
N ASP A 334 4.81 5.53 19.74
CA ASP A 334 5.37 4.15 19.75
C ASP A 334 4.30 3.10 19.38
N VAL A 335 3.82 3.15 18.14
CA VAL A 335 2.82 2.20 17.62
C VAL A 335 3.45 0.99 16.92
N GLN A 336 4.78 0.97 16.75
CA GLN A 336 5.50 -0.03 15.97
C GLN A 336 5.18 -1.46 16.40
N LYS A 337 5.18 -1.74 17.70
CA LYS A 337 4.92 -3.09 18.22
C LYS A 337 3.56 -3.65 17.80
N ILE A 338 2.54 -2.78 17.71
CA ILE A 338 1.20 -3.20 17.29
C ILE A 338 1.21 -3.50 15.79
N ILE A 339 1.89 -2.68 15.00
CA ILE A 339 2.01 -2.85 13.57
C ILE A 339 2.78 -4.14 13.25
N ASP A 340 3.89 -4.42 13.93
CA ASP A 340 4.70 -5.61 13.74
C ASP A 340 3.88 -6.90 13.97
N GLU A 341 3.08 -6.94 15.03
CA GLU A 341 2.21 -8.09 15.32
C GLU A 341 1.10 -8.26 14.27
N LEU A 342 0.54 -7.15 13.77
CA LEU A 342 -0.44 -7.20 12.68
C LEU A 342 0.17 -7.66 11.36
N MET A 343 1.37 -7.20 11.04
CA MET A 343 2.14 -7.68 9.89
C MET A 343 2.46 -9.17 9.99
N LEU A 344 2.82 -9.64 11.17
CA LEU A 344 3.09 -11.06 11.41
C LEU A 344 1.84 -11.91 11.14
N VAL A 345 0.67 -11.46 11.60
CA VAL A 345 -0.60 -12.17 11.37
C VAL A 345 -0.94 -12.18 9.87
N GLU A 346 -0.87 -11.04 9.18
CA GLU A 346 -1.11 -10.95 7.73
C GLU A 346 -0.16 -11.89 6.96
N ASN A 347 1.13 -11.85 7.28
CA ASN A 347 2.13 -12.71 6.65
C ASN A 347 1.86 -14.20 6.91
N THR A 348 1.41 -14.55 8.11
CA THR A 348 1.06 -15.93 8.45
C THR A 348 -0.18 -16.41 7.67
N GLU A 349 -1.17 -15.54 7.48
CA GLU A 349 -2.35 -15.84 6.66
C GLU A 349 -1.97 -16.02 5.19
N LYS A 350 -1.18 -15.13 4.63
CA LYS A 350 -0.65 -15.24 3.25
C LYS A 350 0.17 -16.51 3.04
N LEU A 351 0.95 -16.93 4.02
CA LEU A 351 1.69 -18.21 3.97
C LEU A 351 0.77 -19.42 3.95
N LYS A 352 -0.31 -19.40 4.74
CA LYS A 352 -1.32 -20.49 4.74
C LYS A 352 -2.01 -20.57 3.38
N GLU A 353 -2.49 -19.46 2.84
CA GLU A 353 -3.09 -19.39 1.51
C GLU A 353 -2.12 -19.89 0.41
N ALA A 354 -0.87 -19.45 0.47
CA ALA A 354 0.15 -19.93 -0.46
C ALA A 354 0.44 -21.44 -0.30
N SER A 355 0.33 -22.00 0.91
CA SER A 355 0.53 -23.45 1.16
C SER A 355 -0.65 -24.30 0.73
N GLU A 356 -1.84 -23.76 0.61
CA GLU A 356 -3.03 -24.46 0.09
C GLU A 356 -3.07 -24.51 -1.46
N ILE A 357 -2.31 -23.63 -2.12
CA ILE A 357 -2.21 -23.57 -3.59
C ILE A 357 -1.07 -24.48 -4.12
N PHE A 358 -0.19 -24.98 -3.27
CA PHE A 358 0.97 -25.83 -3.58
C PHE A 358 0.88 -27.23 -2.96
#